data_8618eae29a05862833c866813bca94d0
#
_entry.id   8618eae29a05862833c866813bca94d0
#
_cell.length_a   1.000
_cell.length_b   1.000
_cell.length_c   1.000
_cell.angle_alpha   90.00
_cell.angle_beta   90.00
_cell.angle_gamma   90.00
#
_symmetry.space_group_name_H-M   'P 1'
#
loop_
_entity.id
_entity.type
_entity.pdbx_description
1 polymer ?
#
loop_
_entity_poly.entity_id
_entity_poly.type
_entity_poly.pdbx_seq_one_letter_code
_entity_poly.pdbx_strand_id
1 'polypeptide(L)'
;MCLTPTDRSASRTRLELFVGNTLAFVGLVLCLAGTASEARAEAKTTAPAETVQALFVSDIHFDPFIDPAKIPLLAEANPSEWAKVLAAAPSVDRSARYAAIQKTCPTRGEDTSYALLNSSLQAIRKEAVGARFATISGDLLAHSFDCKYRAAFPHAAPGDYRAFVEKTLTFVVDELRAALPGVPVYVALGNNDSDCGDYKLNAHSEFLATIGEELTKGFPASERAGAKETFAAGGYMSVRLPAPLRNARLLVLDDLFMSAKYTTCGGKPDASAAEAELAWLEQQLTVARGSHEKVWVMAHIPPGVDVYSSAKHLDEVCGAKGPKMFLASEKLAEVLARFGDVVRLAIFAHTHMDEVRILQPENAGNSPSAANGMPVKMVSSISPINGNAPSFTVARVDPETAVLKDYRVIAASNATGLDTVWHEEYDWAKAYHEPDFSAASVGKEVAGFESDAAQKMEESRDYISDFYVGASPLLGLIWPQYVCALRNDSAQAFKACVCPMGK
;
A
#
# COMPACT_ATOMS: atom_id res chain seq x y z
N MET A 1 -18.68 -31.47 54.28
CA MET A 1 -18.58 -32.93 54.13
C MET A 1 -17.49 -33.15 53.09
N CYS A 2 -16.27 -33.35 53.55
CA CYS A 2 -15.59 -34.62 53.87
C CYS A 2 -15.54 -35.53 52.64
N LEU A 3 -14.44 -36.01 52.14
CA LEU A 3 -13.05 -36.24 52.58
C LEU A 3 -12.16 -36.56 51.36
N THR A 4 -10.94 -36.14 51.37
CA THR A 4 -9.74 -36.79 50.84
C THR A 4 -9.35 -38.00 51.76
N PRO A 5 -8.24 -38.76 51.64
CA PRO A 5 -7.12 -38.80 50.66
C PRO A 5 -6.55 -40.23 50.49
N THR A 6 -5.27 -40.33 50.06
CA THR A 6 -4.13 -41.21 50.29
C THR A 6 -3.65 -42.01 49.09
N ASP A 7 -2.47 -41.94 48.68
CA ASP A 7 -1.06 -41.90 49.11
C ASP A 7 -0.37 -43.27 49.04
N ARG A 8 0.92 -43.26 48.62
CA ARG A 8 2.02 -44.25 48.80
C ARG A 8 2.18 -45.36 47.74
N SER A 9 3.32 -45.77 47.34
CA SER A 9 4.75 -45.44 47.54
C SER A 9 5.60 -46.46 46.77
N ALA A 10 6.69 -45.97 46.23
CA ALA A 10 8.04 -46.51 46.17
C ALA A 10 8.32 -48.04 46.19
N SER A 11 9.22 -48.49 45.34
CA SER A 11 10.49 -49.11 45.79
C SER A 11 11.41 -49.47 44.62
N ARG A 12 12.65 -49.13 44.83
CA ARG A 12 13.90 -49.49 44.12
C ARG A 12 14.15 -51.02 44.16
N THR A 13 14.92 -51.54 43.15
CA THR A 13 16.21 -52.24 43.45
C THR A 13 17.05 -52.47 42.21
N ARG A 14 18.35 -52.34 42.41
CA ARG A 14 19.51 -52.65 41.57
C ARG A 14 19.79 -54.19 41.52
N LEU A 15 20.55 -54.60 40.50
CA LEU A 15 21.89 -55.25 40.60
C LEU A 15 22.19 -56.11 39.35
N GLU A 16 23.25 -55.76 38.68
CA GLU A 16 24.54 -56.37 38.41
C GLU A 16 24.67 -57.57 37.44
N LEU A 17 25.54 -57.32 36.49
CA LEU A 17 26.64 -58.09 35.89
C LEU A 17 26.60 -59.61 35.91
N PHE A 18 26.86 -60.25 34.75
CA PHE A 18 27.99 -61.18 34.60
C PHE A 18 28.43 -61.33 33.12
N VAL A 19 29.77 -61.47 32.98
CA VAL A 19 30.62 -61.64 31.81
C VAL A 19 30.64 -63.13 31.38
N GLY A 20 30.76 -63.43 30.10
CA GLY A 20 31.10 -64.77 29.65
C GLY A 20 31.36 -64.87 28.15
N ASN A 21 32.62 -64.84 27.75
CA ASN A 21 33.17 -65.25 26.44
C ASN A 21 32.87 -66.72 26.12
N THR A 22 32.57 -67.03 24.89
CA THR A 22 33.23 -68.16 24.16
C THR A 22 33.05 -68.10 22.64
N LEU A 23 34.17 -68.25 21.94
CA LEU A 23 34.31 -68.45 20.49
C LEU A 23 33.79 -69.86 20.06
N ALA A 24 33.20 -69.93 18.88
CA ALA A 24 33.36 -71.11 17.99
C ALA A 24 33.03 -70.76 16.53
N PHE A 25 33.90 -71.22 15.66
CA PHE A 25 33.99 -71.05 14.20
C PHE A 25 32.95 -71.90 13.40
N VAL A 26 32.82 -71.54 12.10
CA VAL A 26 32.53 -72.35 10.90
C VAL A 26 31.16 -72.25 10.30
N GLY A 27 31.13 -71.82 9.06
CA GLY A 27 30.07 -72.20 8.12
C GLY A 27 29.73 -71.17 7.05
N LEU A 28 30.56 -71.17 5.98
CA LEU A 28 30.35 -70.39 4.75
C LEU A 28 29.19 -70.98 3.94
N VAL A 29 28.12 -70.24 3.66
CA VAL A 29 27.24 -70.43 2.47
C VAL A 29 26.86 -69.09 1.91
N LEU A 30 27.32 -68.78 0.70
CA LEU A 30 26.86 -67.65 -0.12
C LEU A 30 25.45 -67.90 -0.60
N CYS A 31 24.51 -67.00 -0.27
CA CYS A 31 23.32 -66.78 -1.06
C CYS A 31 23.24 -65.29 -1.35
N LEU A 32 23.48 -64.91 -2.60
CA LEU A 32 23.23 -63.59 -3.16
C LEU A 32 21.70 -63.41 -3.25
N ALA A 33 21.14 -62.63 -2.32
CA ALA A 33 19.81 -62.06 -2.52
C ALA A 33 19.98 -60.53 -2.43
N GLY A 34 19.91 -59.90 -3.60
CA GLY A 34 19.94 -58.46 -3.73
C GLY A 34 18.73 -57.84 -3.06
N THR A 35 18.92 -57.17 -1.95
CA THR A 35 17.95 -56.23 -1.40
C THR A 35 18.22 -54.87 -2.01
N ALA A 36 17.33 -54.49 -2.97
CA ALA A 36 17.23 -53.11 -3.37
C ALA A 36 16.79 -52.29 -2.15
N SER A 37 17.74 -51.55 -1.58
CA SER A 37 17.45 -50.50 -0.59
C SER A 37 16.81 -49.33 -1.35
N GLU A 38 15.49 -49.28 -1.36
CA GLU A 38 14.78 -48.04 -1.72
C GLU A 38 15.18 -47.01 -0.66
N ALA A 39 16.11 -46.13 -1.03
CA ALA A 39 16.35 -44.90 -0.30
C ALA A 39 15.11 -44.01 -0.44
N ARG A 40 14.20 -44.17 0.52
CA ARG A 40 13.08 -43.24 0.71
C ARG A 40 13.68 -41.92 1.08
N ALA A 41 13.76 -41.02 0.08
CA ALA A 41 14.09 -39.63 0.31
C ALA A 41 12.98 -39.09 1.27
N GLU A 42 13.31 -38.94 2.54
CA GLU A 42 12.51 -38.13 3.45
C GLU A 42 12.48 -36.74 2.87
N ALA A 43 11.33 -36.38 2.32
CA ALA A 43 11.03 -34.99 2.00
C ALA A 43 11.15 -34.23 3.34
N LYS A 44 12.25 -33.48 3.50
CA LYS A 44 12.34 -32.48 4.55
C LYS A 44 11.13 -31.56 4.33
N THR A 45 10.11 -31.72 5.16
CA THR A 45 9.12 -30.67 5.39
C THR A 45 9.88 -29.48 5.94
N THR A 46 10.33 -28.60 5.05
CA THR A 46 10.83 -27.28 5.47
C THR A 46 9.67 -26.61 6.18
N ALA A 47 9.89 -26.27 7.45
CA ALA A 47 8.97 -25.39 8.17
C ALA A 47 8.66 -24.18 7.27
N PRO A 48 7.41 -23.68 7.25
CA PRO A 48 7.07 -22.50 6.45
C PRO A 48 8.10 -21.42 6.74
N ALA A 49 8.70 -20.85 5.71
CA ALA A 49 9.66 -19.76 5.89
C ALA A 49 8.99 -18.65 6.70
N GLU A 50 9.63 -18.23 7.78
CA GLU A 50 9.10 -17.19 8.66
C GLU A 50 8.95 -15.90 7.86
N THR A 51 7.71 -15.46 7.62
CA THR A 51 7.42 -14.25 6.84
C THR A 51 7.66 -12.99 7.66
N VAL A 52 7.99 -11.91 6.99
CA VAL A 52 8.14 -10.56 7.57
C VAL A 52 6.80 -9.86 7.47
N GLN A 53 6.32 -9.29 8.57
CA GLN A 53 5.13 -8.46 8.54
C GLN A 53 5.46 -7.02 8.18
N ALA A 54 4.63 -6.43 7.32
CA ALA A 54 4.63 -5.00 6.98
C ALA A 54 3.20 -4.44 7.03
N LEU A 55 3.07 -3.12 7.10
CA LEU A 55 1.79 -2.43 7.05
C LEU A 55 1.75 -1.48 5.86
N PHE A 56 0.63 -1.46 5.13
CA PHE A 56 0.37 -0.49 4.09
C PHE A 56 -0.83 0.37 4.49
N VAL A 57 -0.64 1.66 4.50
CA VAL A 57 -1.65 2.68 4.82
C VAL A 57 -1.66 3.68 3.68
N SER A 58 -2.81 4.23 3.34
CA SER A 58 -2.91 5.26 2.30
C SER A 58 -4.10 6.18 2.49
N ASP A 59 -4.10 7.28 1.75
CA ASP A 59 -5.23 8.19 1.61
C ASP A 59 -5.87 8.49 2.96
N ILE A 60 -5.04 8.95 3.91
CA ILE A 60 -5.48 9.26 5.26
C ILE A 60 -6.43 10.45 5.23
N HIS A 61 -6.12 11.45 4.41
CA HIS A 61 -6.93 12.66 4.23
C HIS A 61 -7.40 13.25 5.56
N PHE A 62 -6.47 13.45 6.49
CA PHE A 62 -6.83 14.03 7.78
C PHE A 62 -7.40 15.44 7.62
N ASP A 63 -8.63 15.64 8.11
CA ASP A 63 -9.34 16.92 8.02
C ASP A 63 -9.39 17.64 9.38
N PRO A 64 -8.45 18.56 9.64
CA PRO A 64 -8.48 19.36 10.87
C PRO A 64 -9.63 20.38 10.88
N PHE A 65 -10.27 20.67 9.73
CA PHE A 65 -11.30 21.68 9.58
C PHE A 65 -12.69 21.23 10.07
N ILE A 66 -12.87 19.98 10.44
CA ILE A 66 -14.16 19.44 10.95
C ILE A 66 -14.62 20.20 12.21
N ASP A 67 -13.70 20.74 13.01
CA ASP A 67 -14.04 21.69 14.09
C ASP A 67 -13.35 23.03 13.85
N PRO A 68 -13.95 23.94 13.05
CA PRO A 68 -13.30 25.17 12.62
C PRO A 68 -12.88 26.12 13.76
N ALA A 69 -13.49 26.00 14.93
CA ALA A 69 -13.10 26.81 16.10
C ALA A 69 -11.73 26.40 16.67
N LYS A 70 -11.26 25.18 16.39
CA LYS A 70 -9.94 24.70 16.83
C LYS A 70 -8.80 25.11 15.88
N ILE A 71 -9.10 25.50 14.66
CA ILE A 71 -8.08 25.79 13.64
C ILE A 71 -7.09 26.87 14.06
N PRO A 72 -7.49 28.03 14.65
CA PRO A 72 -6.53 29.02 15.14
C PRO A 72 -5.60 28.44 16.21
N LEU A 73 -6.11 27.58 17.09
CA LEU A 73 -5.30 26.93 18.12
C LEU A 73 -4.27 25.97 17.50
N LEU A 74 -4.66 25.22 16.47
CA LEU A 74 -3.76 24.33 15.75
C LEU A 74 -2.69 25.11 14.97
N ALA A 75 -3.06 26.24 14.36
CA ALA A 75 -2.11 27.09 13.64
C ALA A 75 -1.01 27.65 14.57
N GLU A 76 -1.35 28.01 15.81
CA GLU A 76 -0.41 28.51 16.80
C GLU A 76 0.41 27.39 17.47
N ALA A 77 -0.21 26.24 17.77
CA ALA A 77 0.39 25.13 18.51
C ALA A 77 1.48 24.40 17.70
N ASN A 78 2.40 23.72 18.42
CA ASN A 78 3.29 22.76 17.81
C ASN A 78 2.52 21.48 17.45
N PRO A 79 2.91 20.72 16.39
CA PRO A 79 2.24 19.47 16.01
C PRO A 79 2.09 18.47 17.17
N SER A 80 3.06 18.37 18.06
CA SER A 80 3.00 17.49 19.25
C SER A 80 1.90 17.83 20.26
N GLU A 81 1.31 19.03 20.17
CA GLU A 81 0.21 19.47 21.05
C GLU A 81 -1.16 19.27 20.39
N TRP A 82 -1.21 18.98 19.07
CA TRP A 82 -2.43 18.90 18.30
C TRP A 82 -3.40 17.84 18.80
N ALA A 83 -2.91 16.66 19.18
CA ALA A 83 -3.74 15.60 19.73
C ALA A 83 -4.57 16.09 20.93
N LYS A 84 -3.98 16.89 21.83
CA LYS A 84 -4.68 17.48 22.98
C LYS A 84 -5.77 18.47 22.56
N VAL A 85 -5.49 19.33 21.59
CA VAL A 85 -6.46 20.31 21.06
C VAL A 85 -7.61 19.59 20.37
N LEU A 86 -7.30 18.59 19.53
CA LEU A 86 -8.27 17.86 18.75
C LEU A 86 -9.19 16.98 19.64
N ALA A 87 -8.62 16.35 20.68
CA ALA A 87 -9.35 15.52 21.64
C ALA A 87 -10.26 16.34 22.60
N ALA A 88 -10.09 17.65 22.69
CA ALA A 88 -10.95 18.50 23.52
C ALA A 88 -12.42 18.43 23.02
N ALA A 89 -13.36 18.70 23.91
CA ALA A 89 -14.80 18.69 23.58
C ALA A 89 -15.09 19.44 22.27
N PRO A 90 -16.01 18.93 21.44
CA PRO A 90 -16.41 19.61 20.22
C PRO A 90 -16.99 21.02 20.52
N SER A 91 -16.68 21.97 19.64
CA SER A 91 -17.26 23.33 19.74
C SER A 91 -18.75 23.30 19.53
N VAL A 92 -19.50 24.17 20.24
CA VAL A 92 -20.97 24.20 20.24
C VAL A 92 -21.53 24.41 18.82
N ASP A 93 -20.86 25.21 18.00
CA ASP A 93 -21.25 25.59 16.65
C ASP A 93 -20.48 24.82 15.54
N ARG A 94 -19.76 23.75 15.91
CA ARG A 94 -18.93 22.96 14.99
C ARG A 94 -19.64 22.60 13.69
N SER A 95 -20.81 21.99 13.78
CA SER A 95 -21.54 21.48 12.60
C SER A 95 -21.97 22.61 11.67
N ALA A 96 -22.44 23.75 12.21
CA ALA A 96 -22.85 24.90 11.42
C ALA A 96 -21.65 25.56 10.71
N ARG A 97 -20.52 25.71 11.41
CA ARG A 97 -19.29 26.28 10.84
C ARG A 97 -18.67 25.35 9.78
N TYR A 98 -18.65 24.04 10.04
CA TYR A 98 -18.14 23.08 9.08
C TYR A 98 -19.01 23.03 7.82
N ALA A 99 -20.33 23.02 7.97
CA ALA A 99 -21.24 23.10 6.83
C ALA A 99 -21.03 24.38 5.99
N ALA A 100 -20.69 25.50 6.61
CA ALA A 100 -20.33 26.73 5.88
C ALA A 100 -19.03 26.57 5.07
N ILE A 101 -18.01 25.91 5.62
CA ILE A 101 -16.78 25.57 4.90
C ILE A 101 -17.09 24.61 3.73
N GLN A 102 -17.82 23.54 3.97
CA GLN A 102 -18.20 22.58 2.91
C GLN A 102 -19.01 23.22 1.78
N LYS A 103 -19.85 24.20 2.08
CA LYS A 103 -20.58 24.96 1.05
C LYS A 103 -19.63 25.77 0.17
N THR A 104 -18.56 26.30 0.72
CA THR A 104 -17.56 27.08 -0.01
C THR A 104 -16.56 26.19 -0.74
N CYS A 105 -16.20 25.07 -0.11
CA CYS A 105 -15.21 24.11 -0.58
C CYS A 105 -15.85 22.71 -0.67
N PRO A 106 -16.70 22.47 -1.71
CA PRO A 106 -17.46 21.23 -1.79
C PRO A 106 -16.54 20.02 -2.02
N THR A 107 -16.81 18.95 -1.29
CA THR A 107 -16.22 17.61 -1.47
C THR A 107 -17.34 16.59 -1.66
N ARG A 108 -17.00 15.36 -2.10
CA ARG A 108 -17.99 14.30 -2.33
C ARG A 108 -18.60 13.75 -1.03
N GLY A 109 -17.86 13.87 0.07
CA GLY A 109 -18.20 13.36 1.38
C GLY A 109 -17.33 14.03 2.45
N GLU A 110 -17.21 13.39 3.60
CA GLU A 110 -16.33 13.82 4.68
C GLU A 110 -15.04 13.00 4.67
N ASP A 111 -13.92 13.69 4.85
CA ASP A 111 -12.62 13.08 5.04
C ASP A 111 -12.40 12.59 6.48
N THR A 112 -11.21 12.13 6.79
CA THR A 112 -10.87 11.54 8.08
C THR A 112 -10.92 12.54 9.22
N SER A 113 -11.88 12.38 10.11
CA SER A 113 -11.94 13.11 11.38
C SER A 113 -10.83 12.69 12.33
N TYR A 114 -10.54 13.50 13.35
CA TYR A 114 -9.61 13.09 14.41
C TYR A 114 -10.09 11.82 15.15
N ALA A 115 -11.39 11.63 15.31
CA ALA A 115 -11.93 10.42 15.93
C ALA A 115 -11.61 9.17 15.08
N LEU A 116 -11.78 9.26 13.76
CA LEU A 116 -11.46 8.16 12.84
C LEU A 116 -9.95 7.93 12.78
N LEU A 117 -9.13 8.99 12.67
CA LEU A 117 -7.68 8.88 12.71
C LEU A 117 -7.21 8.17 14.00
N ASN A 118 -7.66 8.61 15.15
CA ASN A 118 -7.29 8.00 16.44
C ASN A 118 -7.73 6.53 16.53
N SER A 119 -8.94 6.21 16.05
CA SER A 119 -9.43 4.83 15.99
C SER A 119 -8.57 3.96 15.06
N SER A 120 -8.19 4.46 13.87
CA SER A 120 -7.32 3.74 12.94
C SER A 120 -5.93 3.50 13.53
N LEU A 121 -5.36 4.50 14.21
CA LEU A 121 -4.06 4.38 14.88
C LEU A 121 -4.06 3.33 15.99
N GLN A 122 -5.16 3.20 16.72
CA GLN A 122 -5.31 2.14 17.74
C GLN A 122 -5.36 0.76 17.08
N ALA A 123 -6.10 0.62 15.97
CA ALA A 123 -6.15 -0.63 15.20
C ALA A 123 -4.78 -0.97 14.58
N ILE A 124 -4.12 0.00 13.96
CA ILE A 124 -2.77 -0.15 13.40
C ILE A 124 -1.79 -0.63 14.50
N ARG A 125 -1.81 -0.01 15.67
CA ARG A 125 -0.96 -0.43 16.80
C ARG A 125 -1.22 -1.88 17.21
N LYS A 126 -2.47 -2.31 17.22
CA LYS A 126 -2.86 -3.69 17.57
C LYS A 126 -2.35 -4.69 16.53
N GLU A 127 -2.50 -4.37 15.26
CA GLU A 127 -2.11 -5.25 14.15
C GLU A 127 -0.60 -5.19 13.82
N ALA A 128 0.12 -4.16 14.31
CA ALA A 128 1.54 -3.95 14.02
C ALA A 128 2.51 -4.88 14.77
N VAL A 129 2.00 -5.77 15.61
CA VAL A 129 2.85 -6.68 16.41
C VAL A 129 3.69 -7.54 15.47
N GLY A 130 5.02 -7.33 15.49
CA GLY A 130 5.95 -8.02 14.60
C GLY A 130 6.22 -7.31 13.26
N ALA A 131 5.57 -6.20 12.98
CA ALA A 131 5.83 -5.41 11.79
C ALA A 131 7.27 -4.89 11.77
N ARG A 132 7.91 -4.95 10.61
CA ARG A 132 9.29 -4.49 10.40
C ARG A 132 9.36 -3.13 9.74
N PHE A 133 8.34 -2.76 8.98
CA PHE A 133 8.19 -1.43 8.39
C PHE A 133 6.72 -1.15 8.08
N ALA A 134 6.43 0.11 7.85
CA ALA A 134 5.15 0.56 7.33
C ALA A 134 5.36 1.51 6.15
N THR A 135 4.40 1.52 5.23
CA THR A 135 4.35 2.45 4.10
C THR A 135 3.10 3.32 4.16
N ILE A 136 3.23 4.56 3.72
CA ILE A 136 2.11 5.46 3.47
C ILE A 136 2.21 5.90 2.01
N SER A 137 1.24 5.52 1.20
CA SER A 137 1.28 5.77 -0.25
C SER A 137 0.62 7.11 -0.62
N GLY A 138 0.75 8.14 0.21
CA GLY A 138 0.33 9.51 -0.08
C GLY A 138 -1.05 9.89 0.42
N ASP A 139 -1.41 11.13 0.13
CA ASP A 139 -2.66 11.79 0.47
C ASP A 139 -2.97 11.79 1.98
N LEU A 140 -2.10 12.47 2.74
CA LEU A 140 -2.26 12.69 4.16
C LEU A 140 -3.23 13.85 4.44
N LEU A 141 -3.24 14.87 3.57
CA LEU A 141 -4.09 16.07 3.69
C LEU A 141 -5.49 15.84 3.11
N ALA A 142 -6.48 16.42 3.76
CA ALA A 142 -7.87 16.37 3.31
C ALA A 142 -8.09 16.97 1.91
N HIS A 143 -9.09 16.52 1.20
CA HIS A 143 -9.51 17.12 -0.07
C HIS A 143 -9.86 18.60 0.09
N SER A 144 -9.56 19.39 -0.93
CA SER A 144 -9.79 20.85 -0.93
C SER A 144 -9.13 21.58 0.25
N PHE A 145 -7.96 21.08 0.73
CA PHE A 145 -7.28 21.60 1.92
C PHE A 145 -6.97 23.09 1.82
N ASP A 146 -6.48 23.55 0.67
CA ASP A 146 -6.18 24.96 0.40
C ASP A 146 -7.43 25.84 0.44
N CYS A 147 -8.54 25.37 -0.11
CA CYS A 147 -9.82 26.08 -0.06
C CYS A 147 -10.34 26.15 1.39
N LYS A 148 -10.34 25.05 2.13
CA LYS A 148 -10.78 24.98 3.52
C LYS A 148 -9.93 25.89 4.41
N TYR A 149 -8.59 25.91 4.19
CA TYR A 149 -7.70 26.80 4.91
C TYR A 149 -8.04 28.28 4.67
N ARG A 150 -8.21 28.68 3.39
CA ARG A 150 -8.56 30.08 3.06
C ARG A 150 -9.94 30.47 3.58
N ALA A 151 -10.88 29.53 3.62
CA ALA A 151 -12.20 29.76 4.22
C ALA A 151 -12.11 29.98 5.74
N ALA A 152 -11.20 29.27 6.42
CA ALA A 152 -10.94 29.43 7.86
C ALA A 152 -10.10 30.71 8.17
N PHE A 153 -9.18 31.08 7.26
CA PHE A 153 -8.27 32.22 7.42
C PHE A 153 -8.33 33.18 6.21
N PRO A 154 -9.39 33.97 6.05
CA PRO A 154 -9.53 34.86 4.87
C PRO A 154 -8.44 35.92 4.71
N HIS A 155 -7.67 36.19 5.77
CA HIS A 155 -6.62 37.19 5.83
C HIS A 155 -5.24 36.64 6.17
N ALA A 156 -5.02 35.32 5.95
CA ALA A 156 -3.72 34.70 6.17
C ALA A 156 -2.60 35.36 5.34
N ALA A 157 -1.44 35.47 5.93
CA ALA A 157 -0.27 36.00 5.23
C ALA A 157 0.27 34.97 4.22
N PRO A 158 1.01 35.43 3.19
CA PRO A 158 1.76 34.52 2.33
C PRO A 158 2.70 33.64 3.17
N GLY A 159 2.64 32.32 2.99
CA GLY A 159 3.44 31.35 3.76
C GLY A 159 2.74 30.73 4.96
N ASP A 160 1.69 31.33 5.52
CA ASP A 160 0.93 30.73 6.63
C ASP A 160 0.28 29.40 6.21
N TYR A 161 -0.19 29.31 4.97
CA TYR A 161 -0.75 28.09 4.41
C TYR A 161 0.29 26.95 4.38
N ARG A 162 1.49 27.22 3.85
CA ARG A 162 2.59 26.25 3.83
C ARG A 162 2.92 25.79 5.24
N ALA A 163 3.09 26.71 6.18
CA ALA A 163 3.39 26.36 7.57
C ALA A 163 2.30 25.46 8.20
N PHE A 164 1.02 25.68 7.87
CA PHE A 164 -0.08 24.85 8.36
C PHE A 164 -0.10 23.47 7.68
N VAL A 165 0.21 23.39 6.39
CA VAL A 165 0.41 22.12 5.67
C VAL A 165 1.54 21.31 6.29
N GLU A 166 2.72 21.91 6.47
CA GLU A 166 3.89 21.26 7.09
C GLU A 166 3.57 20.73 8.49
N LYS A 167 2.87 21.52 9.31
CA LYS A 167 2.40 21.09 10.64
C LYS A 167 1.43 19.91 10.57
N THR A 168 0.50 19.91 9.60
CA THR A 168 -0.48 18.85 9.46
C THR A 168 0.19 17.53 9.04
N LEU A 169 1.07 17.57 8.05
CA LEU A 169 1.85 16.42 7.60
C LEU A 169 2.71 15.85 8.74
N THR A 170 3.43 16.74 9.45
CA THR A 170 4.24 16.35 10.62
C THR A 170 3.39 15.67 11.68
N PHE A 171 2.22 16.25 12.01
CA PHE A 171 1.30 15.67 13.00
C PHE A 171 0.86 14.26 12.62
N VAL A 172 0.36 14.06 11.39
CA VAL A 172 -0.15 12.75 10.95
C VAL A 172 0.95 11.70 10.97
N VAL A 173 2.16 12.03 10.48
CA VAL A 173 3.29 11.10 10.45
C VAL A 173 3.81 10.79 11.85
N ASP A 174 3.86 11.77 12.75
CA ASP A 174 4.30 11.56 14.13
C ASP A 174 3.30 10.72 14.94
N GLU A 175 1.99 10.88 14.73
CA GLU A 175 0.96 10.02 15.34
C GLU A 175 1.08 8.57 14.85
N LEU A 176 1.36 8.36 13.55
CA LEU A 176 1.65 7.02 13.02
C LEU A 176 2.93 6.42 13.62
N ARG A 177 4.00 7.19 13.73
CA ARG A 177 5.23 6.73 14.40
C ARG A 177 4.99 6.39 15.87
N ALA A 178 4.16 7.16 16.56
CA ALA A 178 3.77 6.88 17.94
C ALA A 178 2.93 5.61 18.06
N ALA A 179 2.13 5.29 17.03
CA ALA A 179 1.41 4.02 16.95
C ALA A 179 2.34 2.82 16.62
N LEU A 180 3.49 3.06 16.01
CA LEU A 180 4.43 2.08 15.47
C LEU A 180 5.84 2.22 16.10
N PRO A 181 6.00 2.11 17.42
CA PRO A 181 7.28 2.36 18.09
C PRO A 181 8.38 1.41 17.58
N GLY A 182 9.47 2.01 17.08
CA GLY A 182 10.61 1.26 16.55
C GLY A 182 10.43 0.68 15.13
N VAL A 183 9.28 0.91 14.49
CA VAL A 183 9.00 0.51 13.11
C VAL A 183 9.26 1.70 12.19
N PRO A 184 10.15 1.62 11.19
CA PRO A 184 10.33 2.68 10.23
C PRO A 184 9.06 2.87 9.38
N VAL A 185 8.69 4.14 9.16
CA VAL A 185 7.54 4.55 8.34
C VAL A 185 8.06 5.27 7.12
N TYR A 186 7.79 4.73 5.94
CA TYR A 186 8.17 5.28 4.64
C TYR A 186 6.95 5.95 4.01
N VAL A 187 7.11 7.20 3.56
CA VAL A 187 5.99 8.03 3.09
C VAL A 187 6.26 8.52 1.68
N ALA A 188 5.32 8.31 0.76
CA ALA A 188 5.20 9.05 -0.49
C ALA A 188 4.28 10.26 -0.27
N LEU A 189 4.44 11.31 -1.07
CA LEU A 189 3.43 12.36 -1.16
C LEU A 189 2.34 11.98 -2.16
N GLY A 190 1.10 12.43 -1.90
CA GLY A 190 -0.01 12.34 -2.82
C GLY A 190 -0.35 13.70 -3.45
N ASN A 191 -1.36 13.74 -4.31
CA ASN A 191 -1.71 14.98 -5.02
C ASN A 191 -2.25 16.08 -4.10
N ASN A 192 -2.78 15.73 -2.93
CA ASN A 192 -3.23 16.71 -1.95
C ASN A 192 -2.11 17.22 -1.03
N ASP A 193 -0.96 16.53 -0.95
CA ASP A 193 0.13 16.81 -0.02
C ASP A 193 1.06 17.92 -0.54
N SER A 194 0.53 19.12 -0.67
CA SER A 194 1.21 20.25 -1.30
C SER A 194 1.00 21.57 -0.56
N ASP A 195 2.02 22.40 -0.60
CA ASP A 195 2.00 23.75 -0.03
C ASP A 195 1.34 24.82 -0.90
N CYS A 196 0.81 24.43 -2.08
CA CYS A 196 0.16 25.35 -2.99
C CYS A 196 -1.14 24.84 -3.59
N GLY A 197 -1.64 23.68 -3.13
CA GLY A 197 -2.96 23.12 -3.45
C GLY A 197 -2.90 21.86 -4.29
N ASP A 198 -4.05 21.23 -4.44
CA ASP A 198 -4.23 19.95 -5.11
C ASP A 198 -3.63 19.94 -6.52
N TYR A 199 -2.89 18.89 -6.86
CA TYR A 199 -2.13 18.69 -8.10
C TYR A 199 -1.11 19.80 -8.43
N LYS A 200 -0.62 20.54 -7.44
CA LYS A 200 0.36 21.61 -7.65
C LYS A 200 1.57 21.39 -6.75
N LEU A 201 2.76 21.47 -7.32
CA LEU A 201 4.00 21.36 -6.56
C LEU A 201 5.15 21.97 -7.38
N ASN A 202 6.14 22.51 -6.69
CA ASN A 202 7.40 22.91 -7.34
C ASN A 202 8.51 21.94 -6.91
N ALA A 203 9.24 21.40 -7.85
CA ALA A 203 10.49 20.71 -7.57
C ALA A 203 11.52 21.69 -6.94
N HIS A 204 12.45 21.15 -6.16
CA HIS A 204 13.47 21.92 -5.43
C HIS A 204 12.89 23.02 -4.51
N SER A 205 11.65 22.85 -4.03
CA SER A 205 10.99 23.79 -3.15
C SER A 205 11.48 23.69 -1.70
N GLU A 206 11.34 24.79 -0.96
CA GLU A 206 11.58 24.78 0.48
C GLU A 206 10.63 23.80 1.21
N PHE A 207 9.41 23.65 0.72
CA PHE A 207 8.46 22.67 1.22
C PHE A 207 9.01 21.23 1.15
N LEU A 208 9.49 20.79 -0.02
CA LEU A 208 10.09 19.46 -0.16
C LEU A 208 11.31 19.27 0.74
N ALA A 209 12.13 20.30 0.89
CA ALA A 209 13.30 20.25 1.78
C ALA A 209 12.87 20.09 3.25
N THR A 210 11.88 20.89 3.71
CA THR A 210 11.37 20.86 5.08
C THR A 210 10.69 19.52 5.38
N ILE A 211 9.78 19.07 4.51
CA ILE A 211 9.07 17.80 4.72
C ILE A 211 10.01 16.61 4.57
N GLY A 212 11.00 16.66 3.70
CA GLY A 212 12.04 15.62 3.59
C GLY A 212 12.83 15.43 4.90
N GLU A 213 13.12 16.51 5.64
CA GLU A 213 13.69 16.42 6.99
C GLU A 213 12.76 15.66 7.94
N GLU A 214 11.47 16.01 7.94
CA GLU A 214 10.49 15.39 8.82
C GLU A 214 10.28 13.91 8.48
N LEU A 215 10.07 13.58 7.21
CA LEU A 215 9.74 12.22 6.78
C LEU A 215 10.92 11.24 6.98
N THR A 216 12.16 11.72 6.92
CA THR A 216 13.35 10.88 7.07
C THR A 216 13.89 10.80 8.51
N LYS A 217 13.28 11.45 9.50
CA LYS A 217 13.76 11.49 10.91
C LYS A 217 14.03 10.09 11.50
N GLY A 218 13.20 9.10 11.20
CA GLY A 218 13.33 7.74 11.73
C GLY A 218 14.28 6.83 10.95
N PHE A 219 14.93 7.33 9.89
CA PHE A 219 15.77 6.48 9.04
C PHE A 219 17.16 6.27 9.64
N PRO A 220 17.81 5.11 9.38
CA PRO A 220 19.23 4.91 9.72
C PRO A 220 20.09 6.01 9.12
N ALA A 221 21.11 6.45 9.87
CA ALA A 221 22.00 7.54 9.43
C ALA A 221 22.66 7.30 8.05
N SER A 222 22.91 6.04 7.70
CA SER A 222 23.47 5.64 6.41
C SER A 222 22.54 5.87 5.22
N GLU A 223 21.22 5.87 5.44
CA GLU A 223 20.22 6.04 4.39
C GLU A 223 19.68 7.49 4.36
N ARG A 224 19.63 8.14 5.53
CA ARG A 224 18.96 9.41 5.73
C ARG A 224 19.50 10.54 4.85
N ALA A 225 20.82 10.66 4.73
CA ALA A 225 21.43 11.77 3.98
C ALA A 225 21.04 11.75 2.50
N GLY A 226 21.17 10.58 1.84
CA GLY A 226 20.80 10.41 0.43
C GLY A 226 19.28 10.53 0.21
N ALA A 227 18.46 9.98 1.14
CA ALA A 227 17.01 10.10 1.05
C ALA A 227 16.55 11.58 1.13
N LYS A 228 17.13 12.37 2.04
CA LYS A 228 16.84 13.80 2.14
C LYS A 228 17.23 14.60 0.91
N GLU A 229 18.40 14.32 0.35
CA GLU A 229 18.91 15.01 -0.84
C GLU A 229 17.95 14.83 -2.03
N THR A 230 17.58 13.59 -2.33
CA THR A 230 16.69 13.30 -3.45
C THR A 230 15.26 13.73 -3.18
N PHE A 231 14.78 13.63 -1.92
CA PHE A 231 13.46 14.13 -1.56
C PHE A 231 13.35 15.66 -1.69
N ALA A 232 14.36 16.39 -1.27
CA ALA A 232 14.41 17.85 -1.46
C ALA A 232 14.45 18.27 -2.93
N ALA A 233 14.99 17.42 -3.80
CA ALA A 233 15.02 17.66 -5.24
C ALA A 233 13.66 17.47 -5.92
N GLY A 234 12.90 16.43 -5.55
CA GLY A 234 11.66 16.09 -6.24
C GLY A 234 10.74 15.12 -5.50
N GLY A 235 10.79 15.02 -4.18
CA GLY A 235 9.89 14.18 -3.39
C GLY A 235 10.17 12.67 -3.45
N TYR A 236 11.20 12.24 -4.17
CA TYR A 236 11.53 10.82 -4.33
C TYR A 236 12.75 10.40 -3.50
N MET A 237 12.82 9.13 -3.13
CA MET A 237 13.93 8.60 -2.35
C MET A 237 14.12 7.09 -2.53
N SER A 238 15.32 6.62 -2.16
CA SER A 238 15.71 5.22 -2.17
C SER A 238 16.18 4.81 -0.78
N VAL A 239 15.59 3.74 -0.21
CA VAL A 239 15.92 3.23 1.12
C VAL A 239 16.01 1.71 1.12
N ARG A 240 16.87 1.14 1.96
CA ARG A 240 16.91 -0.31 2.17
C ARG A 240 15.76 -0.73 3.08
N LEU A 241 15.09 -1.81 2.72
CA LEU A 241 14.12 -2.41 3.60
C LEU A 241 14.85 -3.09 4.80
N PRO A 242 14.26 -3.04 6.01
CA PRO A 242 14.93 -3.50 7.22
C PRO A 242 15.06 -5.02 7.27
N ALA A 243 16.04 -5.49 8.04
CA ALA A 243 16.19 -6.90 8.34
C ALA A 243 14.90 -7.49 8.95
N PRO A 244 14.56 -8.74 8.64
CA PRO A 244 15.39 -9.75 7.97
C PRO A 244 15.27 -9.78 6.43
N LEU A 245 14.63 -8.79 5.80
CA LEU A 245 14.59 -8.69 4.34
C LEU A 245 16.01 -8.56 3.78
N ARG A 246 16.39 -9.48 2.88
CA ARG A 246 17.74 -9.57 2.37
C ARG A 246 17.86 -8.95 1.01
N ASN A 247 18.78 -8.00 0.88
CA ASN A 247 19.09 -7.34 -0.38
C ASN A 247 17.81 -6.78 -1.05
N ALA A 248 17.01 -6.09 -0.26
CA ALA A 248 15.74 -5.52 -0.68
C ALA A 248 15.73 -4.00 -0.46
N ARG A 249 15.16 -3.27 -1.40
CA ARG A 249 15.13 -1.81 -1.47
C ARG A 249 13.71 -1.32 -1.77
N LEU A 250 13.33 -0.21 -1.17
CA LEU A 250 12.13 0.55 -1.53
C LEU A 250 12.55 1.82 -2.27
N LEU A 251 11.99 2.02 -3.45
CA LEU A 251 12.02 3.28 -4.19
C LEU A 251 10.69 3.97 -3.99
N VAL A 252 10.71 5.16 -3.41
CA VAL A 252 9.54 6.02 -3.22
C VAL A 252 9.59 7.09 -4.28
N LEU A 253 8.47 7.33 -4.97
CA LEU A 253 8.31 8.33 -6.02
C LEU A 253 7.32 9.41 -5.57
N ASP A 254 7.47 10.59 -6.16
CA ASP A 254 6.47 11.67 -6.11
C ASP A 254 5.85 11.83 -7.51
N ASP A 255 5.02 10.88 -7.88
CA ASP A 255 4.40 10.80 -9.20
C ASP A 255 3.31 11.85 -9.46
N LEU A 256 3.09 12.76 -8.50
CA LEU A 256 2.33 13.98 -8.72
C LEU A 256 2.85 14.74 -9.94
N PHE A 257 4.18 14.84 -10.10
CA PHE A 257 4.80 15.47 -11.27
C PHE A 257 4.43 14.80 -12.61
N MET A 258 4.07 13.53 -12.57
CA MET A 258 3.68 12.73 -13.73
C MET A 258 2.17 12.79 -14.01
N SER A 259 1.37 13.37 -13.10
CA SER A 259 -0.09 13.40 -13.24
C SER A 259 -0.55 14.19 -14.46
N ALA A 260 -1.62 13.73 -15.10
CA ALA A 260 -2.29 14.45 -16.18
C ALA A 260 -2.89 15.81 -15.76
N LYS A 261 -3.03 16.04 -14.45
CA LYS A 261 -3.57 17.29 -13.88
C LYS A 261 -2.49 18.20 -13.29
N TYR A 262 -1.24 17.75 -13.27
CA TYR A 262 -0.16 18.46 -12.62
C TYR A 262 0.10 19.86 -13.21
N THR A 263 0.31 20.82 -12.34
CA THR A 263 0.91 22.12 -12.66
C THR A 263 1.88 22.54 -11.55
N THR A 264 2.81 23.45 -11.87
CA THR A 264 3.60 24.13 -10.84
C THR A 264 2.69 24.96 -9.93
N CYS A 265 3.17 25.42 -8.78
CA CYS A 265 2.46 26.36 -7.91
C CYS A 265 2.04 27.65 -8.63
N GLY A 266 2.74 28.02 -9.69
CA GLY A 266 2.40 29.13 -10.59
C GLY A 266 1.32 28.81 -11.62
N GLY A 267 0.75 27.62 -11.61
CA GLY A 267 -0.31 27.17 -12.54
C GLY A 267 0.18 26.88 -13.96
N LYS A 268 1.49 26.63 -14.15
CA LYS A 268 2.07 26.31 -15.47
C LYS A 268 2.38 24.81 -15.54
N PRO A 269 2.15 24.16 -16.68
CA PRO A 269 2.65 22.80 -16.90
C PRO A 269 4.19 22.80 -16.94
N ASP A 270 4.79 21.78 -16.35
CA ASP A 270 6.24 21.56 -16.35
C ASP A 270 6.52 20.05 -16.29
N ALA A 271 7.16 19.51 -17.31
CA ALA A 271 7.50 18.09 -17.37
C ALA A 271 8.91 17.77 -16.83
N SER A 272 9.71 18.78 -16.51
CA SER A 272 11.13 18.59 -16.19
C SER A 272 11.34 17.77 -14.93
N ALA A 273 10.51 17.94 -13.90
CA ALA A 273 10.56 17.17 -12.67
C ALA A 273 10.21 15.69 -12.92
N ALA A 274 9.14 15.44 -13.69
CA ALA A 274 8.77 14.07 -14.06
C ALA A 274 9.87 13.36 -14.89
N GLU A 275 10.50 14.07 -15.82
CA GLU A 275 11.58 13.52 -16.63
C GLU A 275 12.83 13.21 -15.78
N ALA A 276 13.17 14.08 -14.83
CA ALA A 276 14.28 13.87 -13.91
C ALA A 276 14.03 12.66 -12.99
N GLU A 277 12.82 12.53 -12.45
CA GLU A 277 12.44 11.42 -11.59
C GLU A 277 12.41 10.08 -12.34
N LEU A 278 11.87 10.04 -13.54
CA LEU A 278 11.88 8.83 -14.40
C LEU A 278 13.30 8.41 -14.75
N ALA A 279 14.19 9.34 -15.06
CA ALA A 279 15.60 9.05 -15.33
C ALA A 279 16.31 8.50 -14.07
N TRP A 280 16.03 9.09 -12.90
CA TRP A 280 16.54 8.59 -11.62
C TRP A 280 16.01 7.18 -11.31
N LEU A 281 14.70 6.92 -11.50
CA LEU A 281 14.10 5.61 -11.30
C LEU A 281 14.77 4.55 -12.18
N GLU A 282 14.94 4.82 -13.47
CA GLU A 282 15.57 3.90 -14.40
C GLU A 282 17.03 3.62 -14.01
N GLN A 283 17.77 4.62 -13.54
CA GLN A 283 19.11 4.46 -13.02
C GLN A 283 19.12 3.57 -11.77
N GLN A 284 18.24 3.80 -10.78
CA GLN A 284 18.16 2.97 -9.57
C GLN A 284 17.81 1.51 -9.90
N LEU A 285 16.85 1.28 -10.79
CA LEU A 285 16.49 -0.08 -11.23
C LEU A 285 17.61 -0.77 -11.99
N THR A 286 18.36 -0.04 -12.82
CA THR A 286 19.55 -0.58 -13.52
C THR A 286 20.63 -1.00 -12.53
N VAL A 287 20.91 -0.17 -11.53
CA VAL A 287 21.89 -0.50 -10.46
C VAL A 287 21.41 -1.71 -9.67
N ALA A 288 20.14 -1.75 -9.28
CA ALA A 288 19.56 -2.87 -8.54
C ALA A 288 19.63 -4.19 -9.33
N ARG A 289 19.38 -4.15 -10.67
CA ARG A 289 19.53 -5.31 -11.54
C ARG A 289 20.97 -5.81 -11.56
N GLY A 290 21.94 -4.91 -11.66
CA GLY A 290 23.38 -5.24 -11.66
C GLY A 290 23.88 -5.82 -10.33
N SER A 291 23.28 -5.42 -9.21
CA SER A 291 23.60 -5.89 -7.84
C SER A 291 22.70 -7.02 -7.35
N HIS A 292 21.76 -7.50 -8.18
CA HIS A 292 20.76 -8.52 -7.83
C HIS A 292 19.92 -8.14 -6.61
N GLU A 293 19.66 -6.85 -6.40
CA GLU A 293 18.72 -6.38 -5.39
C GLU A 293 17.27 -6.65 -5.83
N LYS A 294 16.37 -6.89 -4.85
CA LYS A 294 14.93 -6.94 -5.03
C LYS A 294 14.40 -5.55 -4.74
N VAL A 295 13.51 -5.06 -5.58
CA VAL A 295 13.00 -3.71 -5.45
C VAL A 295 11.49 -3.73 -5.21
N TRP A 296 11.03 -2.87 -4.31
CA TRP A 296 9.66 -2.41 -4.24
C TRP A 296 9.62 -0.97 -4.73
N VAL A 297 8.57 -0.62 -5.44
CA VAL A 297 8.30 0.76 -5.86
C VAL A 297 7.03 1.21 -5.18
N MET A 298 7.04 2.39 -4.58
CA MET A 298 5.85 3.01 -3.99
C MET A 298 5.67 4.41 -4.55
N ALA A 299 4.46 4.70 -5.00
CA ALA A 299 4.02 6.02 -5.40
C ALA A 299 2.54 6.20 -5.01
N HIS A 300 1.93 7.30 -5.39
CA HIS A 300 0.53 7.57 -5.05
C HIS A 300 -0.41 7.29 -6.21
N ILE A 301 -0.19 7.91 -7.36
CA ILE A 301 -1.10 7.89 -8.52
C ILE A 301 -0.78 6.67 -9.40
N PRO A 302 -1.71 5.72 -9.59
CA PRO A 302 -1.40 4.53 -10.37
C PRO A 302 -1.19 4.86 -11.85
N PRO A 303 -0.29 4.18 -12.55
CA PRO A 303 -0.26 4.24 -14.00
C PRO A 303 -1.51 3.56 -14.60
N GLY A 304 -1.86 3.98 -15.82
CA GLY A 304 -2.98 3.41 -16.57
C GLY A 304 -4.24 4.25 -16.54
N VAL A 305 -5.37 3.59 -16.81
CA VAL A 305 -6.66 4.23 -17.09
C VAL A 305 -7.44 4.57 -15.83
N ASP A 306 -7.97 5.78 -15.74
CA ASP A 306 -9.07 6.14 -14.84
C ASP A 306 -10.37 5.53 -15.39
N VAL A 307 -10.66 4.31 -14.93
CA VAL A 307 -11.81 3.54 -15.42
C VAL A 307 -13.13 4.21 -15.07
N TYR A 308 -13.24 4.82 -13.89
CA TYR A 308 -14.48 5.50 -13.47
C TYR A 308 -14.84 6.67 -14.37
N SER A 309 -13.86 7.48 -14.70
CA SER A 309 -14.06 8.59 -15.62
C SER A 309 -14.27 8.11 -17.06
N SER A 310 -13.62 7.03 -17.47
CA SER A 310 -13.71 6.46 -18.82
C SER A 310 -15.02 5.71 -19.06
N ALA A 311 -15.48 4.89 -18.12
CA ALA A 311 -16.70 4.07 -18.25
C ALA A 311 -17.99 4.90 -18.42
N LYS A 312 -18.01 6.14 -17.93
CA LYS A 312 -19.14 7.06 -18.10
C LYS A 312 -19.29 7.61 -19.51
N HIS A 313 -18.24 7.51 -20.32
CA HIS A 313 -18.13 8.12 -21.65
C HIS A 313 -17.52 7.15 -22.68
N LEU A 314 -18.04 5.89 -22.71
CA LEU A 314 -17.51 4.84 -23.60
C LEU A 314 -17.58 5.22 -25.09
N ASP A 315 -18.58 5.99 -25.51
CA ASP A 315 -18.68 6.54 -26.85
C ASP A 315 -17.49 7.47 -27.20
N GLU A 316 -17.03 8.27 -26.23
CA GLU A 316 -15.83 9.09 -26.38
C GLU A 316 -14.56 8.25 -26.37
N VAL A 317 -14.48 7.25 -25.49
CA VAL A 317 -13.36 6.30 -25.40
C VAL A 317 -13.17 5.55 -26.70
N CYS A 318 -14.25 5.01 -27.26
CA CYS A 318 -14.22 4.27 -28.52
C CYS A 318 -14.13 5.20 -29.75
N GLY A 319 -14.39 6.49 -29.57
CA GLY A 319 -14.23 7.53 -30.58
C GLY A 319 -12.80 8.08 -30.69
N ALA A 320 -12.72 9.39 -30.93
CA ALA A 320 -11.45 10.09 -31.15
C ALA A 320 -10.72 10.51 -29.86
N LYS A 321 -11.44 10.66 -28.71
CA LYS A 321 -10.85 11.22 -27.49
C LYS A 321 -10.00 10.22 -26.71
N GLY A 322 -10.32 8.91 -26.81
CA GLY A 322 -9.67 7.87 -26.00
C GLY A 322 -10.06 7.89 -24.50
N PRO A 323 -9.51 6.96 -23.70
CA PRO A 323 -9.75 6.89 -22.26
C PRO A 323 -9.10 8.05 -21.51
N LYS A 324 -9.58 8.32 -20.30
CA LYS A 324 -8.91 9.20 -19.34
C LYS A 324 -7.78 8.43 -18.67
N MET A 325 -6.59 9.01 -18.69
CA MET A 325 -5.42 8.46 -18.02
C MET A 325 -5.18 9.20 -16.71
N PHE A 326 -4.64 8.50 -15.70
CA PHE A 326 -4.22 9.14 -14.44
C PHE A 326 -2.95 9.99 -14.68
N LEU A 327 -1.99 9.43 -15.40
CA LEU A 327 -0.71 10.09 -15.70
C LEU A 327 -0.73 10.73 -17.11
N ALA A 328 0.10 11.74 -17.30
CA ALA A 328 0.23 12.48 -18.56
C ALA A 328 0.91 11.65 -19.67
N SER A 329 1.62 10.58 -19.30
CA SER A 329 2.26 9.66 -20.24
C SER A 329 2.31 8.25 -19.67
N GLU A 330 2.55 7.26 -20.52
CA GLU A 330 2.67 5.84 -20.16
C GLU A 330 4.09 5.46 -19.72
N LYS A 331 5.03 6.42 -19.68
CA LYS A 331 6.45 6.18 -19.39
C LYS A 331 6.71 5.47 -18.07
N LEU A 332 5.97 5.78 -17.00
CA LEU A 332 6.14 5.10 -15.70
C LEU A 332 5.83 3.60 -15.84
N ALA A 333 4.70 3.25 -16.46
CA ALA A 333 4.32 1.87 -16.71
C ALA A 333 5.36 1.13 -17.57
N GLU A 334 5.84 1.79 -18.64
CA GLU A 334 6.88 1.24 -19.53
C GLU A 334 8.19 0.97 -18.79
N VAL A 335 8.66 1.92 -17.96
CA VAL A 335 9.87 1.74 -17.15
C VAL A 335 9.68 0.56 -16.21
N LEU A 336 8.61 0.55 -15.44
CA LEU A 336 8.33 -0.51 -14.46
C LEU A 336 8.22 -1.88 -15.13
N ALA A 337 7.49 -1.99 -16.22
CA ALA A 337 7.33 -3.24 -16.97
C ALA A 337 8.66 -3.81 -17.51
N ARG A 338 9.61 -2.94 -17.95
CA ARG A 338 10.96 -3.36 -18.38
C ARG A 338 11.81 -3.93 -17.25
N PHE A 339 11.48 -3.65 -16.01
CA PHE A 339 12.20 -4.10 -14.82
C PHE A 339 11.42 -5.10 -13.97
N GLY A 340 10.44 -5.82 -14.53
CA GLY A 340 9.67 -6.86 -13.83
C GLY A 340 10.51 -8.02 -13.28
N ASP A 341 11.74 -8.20 -13.78
CA ASP A 341 12.72 -9.14 -13.23
C ASP A 341 13.38 -8.66 -11.92
N VAL A 342 13.30 -7.36 -11.62
CA VAL A 342 13.89 -6.71 -10.44
C VAL A 342 12.82 -6.31 -9.44
N VAL A 343 11.73 -5.68 -9.92
CA VAL A 343 10.64 -5.20 -9.09
C VAL A 343 9.75 -6.36 -8.66
N ARG A 344 9.59 -6.53 -7.36
CA ARG A 344 8.78 -7.59 -6.75
C ARG A 344 7.39 -7.15 -6.39
N LEU A 345 7.19 -5.86 -6.18
CA LEU A 345 5.91 -5.25 -5.85
C LEU A 345 5.93 -3.77 -6.23
N ALA A 346 4.85 -3.28 -6.82
CA ALA A 346 4.56 -1.87 -6.86
C ALA A 346 3.33 -1.56 -6.00
N ILE A 347 3.41 -0.48 -5.22
CA ILE A 347 2.37 -0.02 -4.31
C ILE A 347 1.89 1.34 -4.80
N PHE A 348 0.59 1.46 -5.05
CA PHE A 348 -0.09 2.70 -5.39
C PHE A 348 -1.35 2.90 -4.54
N ALA A 349 -2.07 4.00 -4.77
CA ALA A 349 -3.26 4.39 -4.02
C ALA A 349 -4.22 5.27 -4.84
N HIS A 350 -4.61 6.45 -4.35
CA HIS A 350 -5.33 7.50 -5.08
C HIS A 350 -6.79 7.21 -5.41
N THR A 351 -7.13 5.98 -5.77
CA THR A 351 -8.52 5.60 -6.06
C THR A 351 -9.35 5.40 -4.79
N HIS A 352 -8.67 5.24 -3.63
CA HIS A 352 -9.20 4.87 -2.32
C HIS A 352 -9.67 3.41 -2.21
N MET A 353 -9.63 2.67 -3.32
CA MET A 353 -10.16 1.31 -3.39
C MET A 353 -9.08 0.27 -3.17
N ASP A 354 -9.51 -0.91 -2.75
CA ASP A 354 -8.62 -2.06 -2.70
C ASP A 354 -8.55 -2.70 -4.09
N GLU A 355 -7.41 -2.51 -4.78
CA GLU A 355 -7.26 -2.98 -6.15
C GLU A 355 -6.00 -3.80 -6.34
N VAL A 356 -6.03 -4.64 -7.36
CA VAL A 356 -4.84 -5.32 -7.89
C VAL A 356 -4.73 -5.03 -9.38
N ARG A 357 -3.50 -4.94 -9.88
CA ARG A 357 -3.20 -4.84 -11.32
C ARG A 357 -1.94 -5.63 -11.64
N ILE A 358 -1.71 -5.87 -12.91
CA ILE A 358 -0.45 -6.44 -13.39
C ILE A 358 0.08 -5.59 -14.55
N LEU A 359 1.27 -5.01 -14.39
CA LEU A 359 1.95 -4.33 -15.47
C LEU A 359 2.76 -5.35 -16.27
N GLN A 360 2.62 -5.31 -17.60
CA GLN A 360 3.31 -6.22 -18.51
C GLN A 360 3.97 -5.43 -19.66
N PRO A 361 5.13 -5.90 -20.17
CA PRO A 361 5.71 -5.30 -21.36
C PRO A 361 4.73 -5.40 -22.56
N GLU A 362 4.64 -4.36 -23.37
CA GLU A 362 3.74 -4.28 -24.55
C GLU A 362 3.79 -5.51 -25.47
N ASN A 363 4.95 -6.18 -25.55
CA ASN A 363 5.16 -7.34 -26.42
C ASN A 363 4.94 -8.69 -25.71
N ALA A 364 4.41 -8.70 -24.48
CA ALA A 364 4.19 -9.96 -23.76
C ALA A 364 3.12 -10.87 -24.40
N GLY A 365 2.31 -10.35 -25.34
CA GLY A 365 1.22 -11.08 -25.99
C GLY A 365 0.16 -11.55 -24.99
N ASN A 366 -0.90 -12.17 -25.47
CA ASN A 366 -1.92 -12.81 -24.62
C ASN A 366 -1.43 -14.12 -23.97
N SER A 367 -0.11 -14.35 -23.93
CA SER A 367 0.43 -15.53 -23.28
C SER A 367 0.39 -15.34 -21.78
N PRO A 368 -0.20 -16.28 -21.02
CA PRO A 368 -0.22 -16.24 -19.56
C PRO A 368 1.14 -16.53 -18.92
N SER A 369 2.24 -16.42 -19.68
CA SER A 369 3.59 -16.50 -19.13
C SER A 369 3.89 -15.21 -18.35
N ALA A 370 3.22 -15.10 -17.22
CA ALA A 370 3.34 -14.02 -16.24
C ALA A 370 4.76 -13.90 -15.60
N ALA A 371 5.72 -14.67 -16.09
CA ALA A 371 7.09 -14.65 -15.56
C ALA A 371 7.80 -13.29 -15.65
N ASN A 372 7.30 -12.38 -16.49
CA ASN A 372 7.91 -11.05 -16.70
C ASN A 372 6.96 -9.89 -16.34
N GLY A 373 5.82 -10.15 -15.73
CA GLY A 373 4.92 -9.12 -15.24
C GLY A 373 5.34 -8.60 -13.87
N MET A 374 4.79 -7.47 -13.47
CA MET A 374 4.97 -6.89 -12.15
C MET A 374 3.63 -6.74 -11.44
N PRO A 375 3.46 -7.33 -10.24
CA PRO A 375 2.24 -7.20 -9.48
C PRO A 375 2.13 -5.80 -8.89
N VAL A 376 0.94 -5.23 -8.94
CA VAL A 376 0.59 -3.93 -8.37
C VAL A 376 -0.47 -4.14 -7.30
N LYS A 377 -0.20 -3.64 -6.10
CA LYS A 377 -1.18 -3.52 -5.02
C LYS A 377 -1.57 -2.06 -4.87
N MET A 378 -2.85 -1.77 -5.05
CA MET A 378 -3.39 -0.48 -4.68
C MET A 378 -3.96 -0.58 -3.28
N VAL A 379 -3.54 0.34 -2.42
CA VAL A 379 -3.88 0.32 -1.00
C VAL A 379 -5.17 1.11 -0.80
N SER A 380 -6.15 0.48 -0.16
CA SER A 380 -7.39 1.13 0.22
C SER A 380 -7.17 2.22 1.26
N SER A 381 -8.08 3.19 1.31
CA SER A 381 -7.92 4.41 2.11
C SER A 381 -8.44 4.29 3.54
N ILE A 382 -7.86 5.12 4.42
CA ILE A 382 -8.46 5.43 5.73
C ILE A 382 -9.65 6.39 5.55
N SER A 383 -9.60 7.32 4.59
CA SER A 383 -10.71 8.23 4.32
C SER A 383 -11.89 7.50 3.66
N PRO A 384 -13.11 7.67 4.20
CA PRO A 384 -14.32 7.05 3.65
C PRO A 384 -14.98 7.85 2.53
N ILE A 385 -14.35 8.92 2.05
CA ILE A 385 -14.98 9.96 1.21
C ILE A 385 -15.56 9.43 -0.10
N ASN A 386 -15.05 8.32 -0.62
CA ASN A 386 -15.50 7.70 -1.86
C ASN A 386 -16.54 6.57 -1.64
N GLY A 387 -17.02 6.39 -0.40
CA GLY A 387 -18.01 5.38 -0.04
C GLY A 387 -17.42 3.99 0.25
N ASN A 388 -16.13 3.89 0.40
CA ASN A 388 -15.40 2.71 0.87
C ASN A 388 -15.41 2.64 2.41
N ALA A 389 -15.21 1.45 2.97
CA ALA A 389 -14.92 1.33 4.40
C ALA A 389 -13.48 1.81 4.68
N PRO A 390 -13.25 2.58 5.75
CA PRO A 390 -11.89 2.91 6.20
C PRO A 390 -11.10 1.64 6.46
N SER A 391 -9.88 1.55 5.91
CA SER A 391 -9.11 0.31 5.98
C SER A 391 -7.61 0.51 5.82
N PHE A 392 -6.84 -0.51 6.21
CA PHE A 392 -5.41 -0.63 5.97
C PHE A 392 -5.03 -2.10 5.74
N THR A 393 -3.85 -2.34 5.19
CA THR A 393 -3.38 -3.67 4.82
C THR A 393 -2.27 -4.15 5.76
N VAL A 394 -2.37 -5.40 6.20
CA VAL A 394 -1.32 -6.14 6.93
C VAL A 394 -0.71 -7.16 5.98
N ALA A 395 0.53 -6.95 5.57
CA ALA A 395 1.23 -7.72 4.56
C ALA A 395 2.20 -8.73 5.19
N ARG A 396 2.36 -9.89 4.54
CA ARG A 396 3.35 -10.92 4.85
C ARG A 396 4.32 -11.09 3.69
N VAL A 397 5.59 -10.85 3.92
CA VAL A 397 6.64 -10.77 2.89
C VAL A 397 7.66 -11.88 3.11
N ASP A 398 8.07 -12.53 2.04
CA ASP A 398 9.17 -13.49 2.07
C ASP A 398 10.52 -12.76 2.25
N PRO A 399 11.29 -13.07 3.30
CA PRO A 399 12.52 -12.34 3.61
C PRO A 399 13.64 -12.54 2.59
N GLU A 400 13.64 -13.65 1.85
CA GLU A 400 14.69 -13.97 0.90
C GLU A 400 14.39 -13.41 -0.50
N THR A 401 13.14 -13.46 -0.92
CA THR A 401 12.72 -13.07 -2.28
C THR A 401 12.08 -11.69 -2.34
N ALA A 402 11.69 -11.12 -1.19
CA ALA A 402 10.89 -9.90 -1.06
C ALA A 402 9.55 -9.97 -1.81
N VAL A 403 9.04 -11.18 -2.10
CA VAL A 403 7.71 -11.39 -2.66
C VAL A 403 6.67 -11.21 -1.56
N LEU A 404 5.60 -10.50 -1.84
CA LEU A 404 4.43 -10.42 -0.98
C LEU A 404 3.75 -11.79 -0.99
N LYS A 405 3.82 -12.52 0.13
CA LYS A 405 3.27 -13.88 0.24
C LYS A 405 1.77 -13.89 0.45
N ASP A 406 1.32 -12.89 1.18
CA ASP A 406 -0.08 -12.80 1.57
C ASP A 406 -0.36 -11.42 2.18
N TYR A 407 -1.61 -11.00 2.21
CA TYR A 407 -2.03 -9.84 2.96
C TYR A 407 -3.46 -9.97 3.45
N ARG A 408 -3.75 -9.24 4.51
CA ARG A 408 -5.11 -9.09 5.05
C ARG A 408 -5.51 -7.63 5.01
N VAL A 409 -6.75 -7.37 4.67
CA VAL A 409 -7.34 -6.03 4.77
C VAL A 409 -8.10 -5.94 6.08
N ILE A 410 -7.78 -4.92 6.86
CA ILE A 410 -8.42 -4.63 8.14
C ILE A 410 -9.34 -3.44 7.95
N ALA A 411 -10.62 -3.64 8.13
CA ALA A 411 -11.69 -2.68 7.86
C ALA A 411 -12.37 -2.18 9.13
N ALA A 412 -12.86 -0.96 9.05
CA ALA A 412 -13.66 -0.33 10.10
C ALA A 412 -15.16 -0.61 9.90
N SER A 413 -15.87 -0.92 10.98
CA SER A 413 -17.31 -1.14 10.96
C SER A 413 -18.15 0.13 10.67
N ASN A 414 -17.54 1.30 10.76
CA ASN A 414 -18.17 2.58 10.43
C ASN A 414 -17.11 3.65 10.10
N ALA A 415 -17.55 4.74 9.48
CA ALA A 415 -16.71 5.84 9.02
C ALA A 415 -16.46 6.95 10.05
N THR A 416 -17.02 6.84 11.26
CA THR A 416 -17.00 7.94 12.24
C THR A 416 -15.82 7.93 13.18
N GLY A 417 -15.22 6.75 13.39
CA GLY A 417 -14.21 6.52 14.42
C GLY A 417 -14.78 6.42 15.84
N LEU A 418 -16.08 6.57 16.02
CA LEU A 418 -16.77 6.43 17.30
C LEU A 418 -17.40 5.04 17.40
N ASP A 419 -17.13 4.32 18.48
CA ASP A 419 -17.58 2.94 18.68
C ASP A 419 -17.22 2.02 17.50
N THR A 420 -16.12 2.32 16.81
CA THR A 420 -15.67 1.61 15.61
C THR A 420 -14.97 0.32 16.01
N VAL A 421 -15.42 -0.78 15.42
CA VAL A 421 -14.76 -2.08 15.51
C VAL A 421 -13.97 -2.31 14.24
N TRP A 422 -12.68 -2.64 14.40
CA TRP A 422 -11.80 -3.01 13.29
C TRP A 422 -11.71 -4.53 13.22
N HIS A 423 -11.90 -5.09 12.03
CA HIS A 423 -11.92 -6.54 11.79
C HIS A 423 -11.21 -6.88 10.48
N GLU A 424 -10.81 -8.13 10.33
CA GLU A 424 -10.32 -8.66 9.06
C GLU A 424 -11.50 -8.75 8.10
N GLU A 425 -11.44 -8.03 6.99
CA GLU A 425 -12.44 -8.10 5.93
C GLU A 425 -12.16 -9.32 5.06
N TYR A 426 -10.93 -9.45 4.56
CA TYR A 426 -10.51 -10.63 3.82
C TYR A 426 -8.99 -10.86 3.92
N ASP A 427 -8.57 -12.05 3.51
CA ASP A 427 -7.19 -12.49 3.40
C ASP A 427 -6.99 -12.99 1.96
N TRP A 428 -5.95 -12.48 1.27
CA TRP A 428 -5.71 -12.73 -0.15
C TRP A 428 -5.62 -14.23 -0.47
N ALA A 429 -4.80 -14.97 0.28
CA ALA A 429 -4.58 -16.37 0.02
C ALA A 429 -5.85 -17.22 0.22
N LYS A 430 -6.73 -16.80 1.11
CA LYS A 430 -8.02 -17.48 1.33
C LYS A 430 -9.06 -17.13 0.27
N ALA A 431 -9.17 -15.85 -0.10
CA ALA A 431 -10.17 -15.39 -1.05
C ALA A 431 -9.89 -15.88 -2.48
N TYR A 432 -8.61 -15.84 -2.90
CA TYR A 432 -8.25 -16.13 -4.29
C TYR A 432 -7.49 -17.45 -4.47
N HIS A 433 -7.28 -18.22 -3.39
CA HIS A 433 -6.61 -19.53 -3.41
C HIS A 433 -5.22 -19.54 -4.06
N GLU A 434 -4.54 -18.39 -4.01
CA GLU A 434 -3.22 -18.20 -4.59
C GLU A 434 -2.10 -18.38 -3.54
N PRO A 435 -0.94 -18.95 -3.91
CA PRO A 435 0.14 -19.23 -2.98
C PRO A 435 0.91 -17.97 -2.53
N ASP A 436 0.76 -16.89 -3.29
CA ASP A 436 1.41 -15.60 -3.03
C ASP A 436 0.83 -14.50 -3.93
N PHE A 437 1.30 -13.26 -3.73
CA PHE A 437 0.96 -12.10 -4.56
C PHE A 437 2.07 -11.84 -5.59
N SER A 438 2.53 -12.87 -6.28
CA SER A 438 3.49 -12.75 -7.37
C SER A 438 2.83 -12.34 -8.68
N ALA A 439 3.65 -11.93 -9.66
CA ALA A 439 3.16 -11.65 -11.01
C ALA A 439 2.41 -12.85 -11.64
N ALA A 440 2.83 -14.07 -11.30
CA ALA A 440 2.17 -15.29 -11.80
C ALA A 440 0.76 -15.44 -11.21
N SER A 441 0.62 -15.31 -9.89
CA SER A 441 -0.65 -15.44 -9.19
C SER A 441 -1.61 -14.30 -9.57
N VAL A 442 -1.16 -13.05 -9.49
CA VAL A 442 -1.98 -11.89 -9.89
C VAL A 442 -2.37 -11.96 -11.37
N GLY A 443 -1.45 -12.37 -12.25
CA GLY A 443 -1.75 -12.52 -13.68
C GLY A 443 -2.77 -13.61 -13.98
N LYS A 444 -2.79 -14.69 -13.18
CA LYS A 444 -3.79 -15.76 -13.27
C LYS A 444 -5.18 -15.26 -12.85
N GLU A 445 -5.27 -14.55 -11.72
CA GLU A 445 -6.53 -13.98 -11.24
C GLU A 445 -7.09 -12.95 -12.22
N VAL A 446 -6.26 -12.03 -12.71
CA VAL A 446 -6.66 -11.04 -13.73
C VAL A 446 -7.19 -11.73 -14.99
N ALA A 447 -6.54 -12.80 -15.45
CA ALA A 447 -7.04 -13.58 -16.61
C ALA A 447 -8.38 -14.27 -16.31
N GLY A 448 -8.59 -14.73 -15.08
CA GLY A 448 -9.88 -15.26 -14.62
C GLY A 448 -10.96 -14.19 -14.70
N PHE A 449 -10.72 -13.01 -14.13
CA PHE A 449 -11.66 -11.87 -14.14
C PHE A 449 -12.02 -11.42 -15.57
N GLU A 450 -11.02 -11.32 -16.46
CA GLU A 450 -11.25 -10.97 -17.87
C GLU A 450 -12.15 -11.99 -18.58
N SER A 451 -12.07 -13.28 -18.21
CA SER A 451 -12.89 -14.34 -18.79
C SER A 451 -14.32 -14.36 -18.24
N ASP A 452 -14.59 -13.68 -17.13
CA ASP A 452 -15.86 -13.69 -16.40
C ASP A 452 -16.59 -12.33 -16.41
N ALA A 453 -16.85 -11.81 -17.58
CA ALA A 453 -17.64 -10.59 -17.74
C ALA A 453 -19.06 -10.67 -17.11
N ALA A 454 -19.56 -11.88 -16.88
CA ALA A 454 -20.88 -12.13 -16.30
C ALA A 454 -20.87 -12.31 -14.77
N GLN A 455 -19.72 -12.18 -14.09
CA GLN A 455 -19.57 -12.24 -12.63
C GLN A 455 -20.09 -13.55 -12.02
N LYS A 456 -19.83 -14.67 -12.69
CA LYS A 456 -20.31 -15.99 -12.26
C LYS A 456 -19.33 -16.69 -11.32
N MET A 457 -18.05 -16.43 -11.46
CA MET A 457 -17.01 -16.97 -10.59
C MET A 457 -17.14 -16.38 -9.18
N GLU A 458 -16.76 -17.16 -8.18
CA GLU A 458 -16.74 -16.73 -6.79
C GLU A 458 -15.71 -15.62 -6.59
N GLU A 459 -14.51 -15.81 -7.13
CA GLU A 459 -13.40 -14.85 -7.06
C GLU A 459 -13.76 -13.50 -7.68
N SER A 460 -14.54 -13.46 -8.78
CA SER A 460 -15.01 -12.21 -9.38
C SER A 460 -15.99 -11.47 -8.45
N ARG A 461 -16.88 -12.20 -7.79
CA ARG A 461 -17.85 -11.61 -6.85
C ARG A 461 -17.17 -11.13 -5.59
N ASP A 462 -16.21 -11.89 -5.07
CA ASP A 462 -15.42 -11.51 -3.91
C ASP A 462 -14.62 -10.26 -4.22
N TYR A 463 -13.93 -10.19 -5.36
CA TYR A 463 -13.21 -9.00 -5.79
C TYR A 463 -14.12 -7.75 -5.88
N ILE A 464 -15.33 -7.91 -6.43
CA ILE A 464 -16.32 -6.82 -6.52
C ILE A 464 -16.74 -6.34 -5.12
N SER A 465 -16.88 -7.24 -4.15
CA SER A 465 -17.18 -6.92 -2.76
C SER A 465 -15.99 -6.23 -2.09
N ASP A 466 -14.79 -6.80 -2.24
CA ASP A 466 -13.57 -6.37 -1.58
C ASP A 466 -13.07 -5.01 -2.08
N PHE A 467 -13.41 -4.64 -3.32
CA PHE A 467 -12.98 -3.40 -3.96
C PHE A 467 -13.31 -2.14 -3.13
N TYR A 468 -14.52 -2.06 -2.59
CA TYR A 468 -14.95 -1.00 -1.64
C TYR A 468 -14.77 -1.44 -0.18
N VAL A 469 -13.99 -2.47 0.05
CA VAL A 469 -13.76 -3.06 1.37
C VAL A 469 -15.10 -3.41 2.05
N GLY A 470 -15.90 -4.23 1.37
CA GLY A 470 -17.21 -4.69 1.85
C GLY A 470 -18.31 -3.62 1.86
N ALA A 471 -18.01 -2.34 1.64
CA ALA A 471 -19.00 -1.27 1.77
C ALA A 471 -20.01 -1.21 0.60
N SER A 472 -19.65 -1.67 -0.60
CA SER A 472 -20.49 -1.52 -1.78
C SER A 472 -20.10 -2.45 -2.94
N PRO A 473 -21.06 -3.07 -3.64
CA PRO A 473 -20.80 -3.87 -4.84
C PRO A 473 -20.85 -3.05 -6.15
N LEU A 474 -20.73 -1.73 -6.10
CA LEU A 474 -20.93 -0.85 -7.28
C LEU A 474 -19.97 -1.11 -8.41
N LEU A 475 -18.79 -1.70 -8.16
CA LEU A 475 -17.85 -2.10 -9.18
C LEU A 475 -18.50 -3.02 -10.22
N GLY A 476 -19.42 -3.90 -9.80
CA GLY A 476 -20.13 -4.81 -10.68
C GLY A 476 -20.87 -4.13 -11.84
N LEU A 477 -21.24 -2.83 -11.69
CA LEU A 477 -21.91 -2.05 -12.74
C LEU A 477 -21.00 -1.73 -13.94
N ILE A 478 -19.68 -1.67 -13.70
CA ILE A 478 -18.68 -1.36 -14.73
C ILE A 478 -17.64 -2.49 -14.89
N TRP A 479 -17.96 -3.67 -14.38
CA TRP A 479 -17.05 -4.81 -14.34
C TRP A 479 -16.39 -5.13 -15.69
N PRO A 480 -17.12 -5.22 -16.82
CA PRO A 480 -16.50 -5.52 -18.09
C PRO A 480 -15.47 -4.49 -18.57
N GLN A 481 -15.65 -3.22 -18.18
CA GLN A 481 -14.69 -2.15 -18.48
C GLN A 481 -13.54 -2.16 -17.49
N TYR A 482 -13.84 -2.44 -16.23
CA TYR A 482 -12.85 -2.45 -15.16
C TYR A 482 -11.80 -3.54 -15.36
N VAL A 483 -12.22 -4.77 -15.68
CA VAL A 483 -11.28 -5.88 -15.89
C VAL A 483 -10.32 -5.63 -17.05
N CYS A 484 -10.75 -4.85 -18.06
CA CYS A 484 -9.87 -4.43 -19.14
C CYS A 484 -8.68 -3.57 -18.64
N ALA A 485 -8.83 -2.81 -17.56
CA ALA A 485 -7.77 -1.94 -17.04
C ALA A 485 -6.79 -2.68 -16.12
N LEU A 486 -7.12 -3.89 -15.66
CA LEU A 486 -6.26 -4.62 -14.73
C LEU A 486 -4.92 -5.04 -15.34
N ARG A 487 -4.86 -5.16 -16.67
CA ARG A 487 -3.68 -5.56 -17.44
C ARG A 487 -3.33 -4.56 -18.53
N ASN A 488 -4.28 -3.79 -19.01
CA ASN A 488 -4.09 -2.87 -20.12
C ASN A 488 -3.90 -1.45 -19.57
N ASP A 489 -2.66 -1.10 -19.32
CA ASP A 489 -2.20 0.16 -18.74
C ASP A 489 -2.03 1.28 -19.78
N SER A 490 -1.98 0.93 -21.09
CA SER A 490 -1.96 1.92 -22.16
C SER A 490 -3.36 2.28 -22.68
N ALA A 491 -3.51 3.51 -23.15
CA ALA A 491 -4.76 4.00 -23.73
C ALA A 491 -5.19 3.15 -24.92
N GLN A 492 -4.23 2.71 -25.75
CA GLN A 492 -4.48 1.90 -26.92
C GLN A 492 -4.96 0.50 -26.55
N ALA A 493 -4.28 -0.16 -25.61
CA ALA A 493 -4.62 -1.52 -25.18
C ALA A 493 -5.99 -1.55 -24.50
N PHE A 494 -6.26 -0.60 -23.61
CA PHE A 494 -7.58 -0.48 -22.97
C PHE A 494 -8.69 -0.27 -24.00
N LYS A 495 -8.51 0.67 -24.95
CA LYS A 495 -9.48 0.89 -26.02
C LYS A 495 -9.73 -0.37 -26.85
N ALA A 496 -8.68 -1.11 -27.18
CA ALA A 496 -8.81 -2.38 -27.92
C ALA A 496 -9.61 -3.44 -27.14
N CYS A 497 -9.53 -3.43 -25.81
CA CYS A 497 -10.28 -4.34 -24.95
C CYS A 497 -11.76 -3.95 -24.83
N VAL A 498 -12.06 -2.68 -24.53
CA VAL A 498 -13.45 -2.26 -24.21
C VAL A 498 -14.29 -1.95 -25.46
N CYS A 499 -13.67 -1.64 -26.61
CA CYS A 499 -14.38 -1.24 -27.79
C CYS A 499 -14.55 -2.46 -28.73
N PRO A 500 -15.79 -2.83 -29.11
CA PRO A 500 -15.99 -3.90 -30.06
C PRO A 500 -15.29 -3.53 -31.38
N MET A 501 -14.45 -4.42 -31.89
CA MET A 501 -13.90 -4.28 -33.22
C MET A 501 -15.09 -4.16 -34.19
N GLY A 502 -15.16 -3.04 -34.89
CA GLY A 502 -16.31 -2.68 -35.73
C GLY A 502 -16.75 -3.84 -36.60
N LYS A 503 -18.05 -4.17 -36.49
CA LYS A 503 -18.74 -5.03 -37.45
C LYS A 503 -18.90 -4.27 -38.74
#